data_4fda0d28adfcf15c288b472d00346bda
#
_entry.id   4fda0d28adfcf15c288b472d00346bda
#
_cell.length_a   1.000
_cell.length_b   1.000
_cell.length_c   1.000
_cell.angle_alpha   90.00
_cell.angle_beta   90.00
_cell.angle_gamma   90.00
#
_symmetry.space_group_name_H-M   'P 1'
#
loop_
_entity.id
_entity.type
_entity.pdbx_description
1 polymer ?
#
loop_
_entity_poly.entity_id
_entity_poly.type
_entity_poly.pdbx_seq_one_letter_code
_entity_poly.pdbx_strand_id
1 'polypeptide(L)'
;TDIPSLISFSDIENVKIPDEKARELVHGYYACISYIDAQIGKIVEALEKSGCLNNTIIVLWGDHGWHLGDHGLWNKHTNFEQATHVPFLLIDPSSPAQKVTTPVEFLSIYPTLCDLAGLKKPLNLDGESLVEVVKGKKDVVNIKPYAVSQYPRVGKMGYSLRDGRYRYTCLLYTSDAA
;
A
#
# COMPACT_ATOMS: atom_id res chain seq x y z
N THR A 1 26.82 -1.33 -14.90
CA THR A 1 25.66 -1.89 -15.60
C THR A 1 24.56 -0.88 -15.51
N ASP A 2 24.52 -0.05 -16.54
CA ASP A 2 23.60 1.07 -16.61
C ASP A 2 22.18 0.56 -16.83
N ILE A 3 21.37 0.66 -15.78
CA ILE A 3 19.92 0.67 -15.97
C ILE A 3 19.65 1.96 -16.74
N PRO A 4 19.09 1.90 -17.94
CA PRO A 4 18.80 3.13 -18.65
C PRO A 4 17.88 4.00 -17.79
N SER A 5 18.33 5.19 -17.47
CA SER A 5 17.58 6.27 -16.84
C SER A 5 16.43 6.80 -17.74
N LEU A 6 15.93 5.96 -18.64
CA LEU A 6 15.29 6.28 -19.89
C LEU A 6 13.85 5.80 -20.01
N ILE A 7 13.14 5.67 -18.91
CA ILE A 7 11.69 5.62 -19.08
C ILE A 7 11.16 6.96 -18.58
N SER A 8 11.15 7.95 -19.46
CA SER A 8 10.41 9.18 -19.20
C SER A 8 8.92 8.83 -19.10
N PHE A 9 8.20 9.55 -18.27
CA PHE A 9 6.75 9.34 -18.05
C PHE A 9 5.89 9.38 -19.33
N SER A 10 6.38 10.06 -20.38
CA SER A 10 5.75 10.17 -21.68
C SER A 10 5.88 8.89 -22.53
N ASP A 11 6.82 8.00 -22.22
CA ASP A 11 7.19 6.88 -23.07
C ASP A 11 6.58 5.54 -22.62
N ILE A 12 5.91 5.52 -21.45
CA ILE A 12 5.40 4.29 -20.83
C ILE A 12 4.25 3.65 -21.61
N GLU A 13 3.51 4.41 -22.40
CA GLU A 13 2.30 3.91 -23.06
C GLU A 13 2.55 3.07 -24.30
N ASN A 14 3.78 3.03 -24.84
CA ASN A 14 4.07 2.36 -26.12
C ASN A 14 5.37 1.55 -26.14
N VAL A 15 6.08 1.38 -25.04
CA VAL A 15 7.32 0.59 -25.03
C VAL A 15 7.01 -0.87 -24.74
N LYS A 16 6.94 -1.69 -25.78
CA LYS A 16 6.91 -3.15 -25.62
C LYS A 16 8.28 -3.62 -25.17
N ILE A 17 8.41 -3.92 -23.87
CA ILE A 17 9.64 -4.53 -23.33
C ILE A 17 9.75 -5.97 -23.87
N PRO A 18 10.90 -6.39 -24.43
CA PRO A 18 11.12 -7.78 -24.86
C PRO A 18 10.94 -8.76 -23.70
N ASP A 19 10.42 -9.95 -23.99
CA ASP A 19 10.08 -10.96 -22.97
C ASP A 19 11.28 -11.36 -22.10
N GLU A 20 12.48 -11.40 -22.67
CA GLU A 20 13.70 -11.67 -21.91
C GLU A 20 13.97 -10.59 -20.88
N LYS A 21 13.85 -9.32 -21.27
CA LYS A 21 14.04 -8.18 -20.37
C LYS A 21 12.93 -8.08 -19.33
N ALA A 22 11.70 -8.40 -19.72
CA ALA A 22 10.57 -8.48 -18.80
C ALA A 22 10.84 -9.52 -17.68
N ARG A 23 11.32 -10.72 -18.04
CA ARG A 23 11.71 -11.75 -17.05
C ARG A 23 12.83 -11.31 -16.13
N GLU A 24 13.84 -10.62 -16.66
CA GLU A 24 14.93 -10.07 -15.86
C GLU A 24 14.41 -9.04 -14.82
N LEU A 25 13.52 -8.12 -15.24
CA LEU A 25 12.92 -7.12 -14.36
C LEU A 25 12.06 -7.76 -13.27
N VAL A 26 11.24 -8.74 -13.62
CA VAL A 26 10.43 -9.49 -12.65
C VAL A 26 11.33 -10.25 -11.67
N HIS A 27 12.38 -10.91 -12.14
CA HIS A 27 13.34 -11.60 -11.29
C HIS A 27 14.04 -10.63 -10.33
N GLY A 28 14.46 -9.45 -10.81
CA GLY A 28 15.06 -8.41 -9.97
C GLY A 28 14.09 -7.92 -8.89
N TYR A 29 12.81 -7.76 -9.22
CA TYR A 29 11.78 -7.38 -8.26
C TYR A 29 11.60 -8.43 -7.15
N TYR A 30 11.51 -9.71 -7.49
CA TYR A 30 11.43 -10.79 -6.51
C TYR A 30 12.70 -10.91 -5.65
N ALA A 31 13.87 -10.67 -6.24
CA ALA A 31 15.11 -10.64 -5.48
C ALA A 31 15.12 -9.52 -4.42
N CYS A 32 14.58 -8.34 -4.76
CA CYS A 32 14.39 -7.25 -3.80
C CYS A 32 13.44 -7.64 -2.67
N ILE A 33 12.31 -8.30 -2.98
CA ILE A 33 11.38 -8.80 -1.96
C ILE A 33 12.08 -9.77 -1.00
N SER A 34 12.81 -10.75 -1.53
CA SER A 34 13.54 -11.73 -0.71
C SER A 34 14.61 -11.06 0.16
N TYR A 35 15.29 -10.04 -0.37
CA TYR A 35 16.27 -9.28 0.40
C TYR A 35 15.62 -8.51 1.56
N ILE A 36 14.52 -7.80 1.30
CA ILE A 36 13.81 -7.04 2.33
C ILE A 36 13.21 -7.97 3.39
N ASP A 37 12.62 -9.09 2.99
CA ASP A 37 12.11 -10.10 3.91
C ASP A 37 13.19 -10.56 4.91
N ALA A 38 14.40 -10.85 4.41
CA ALA A 38 15.53 -11.20 5.24
C ALA A 38 15.97 -10.06 6.20
N GLN A 39 15.84 -8.78 5.79
CA GLN A 39 16.15 -7.66 6.70
C GLN A 39 15.07 -7.50 7.78
N ILE A 40 13.80 -7.64 7.42
CA ILE A 40 12.67 -7.65 8.38
C ILE A 40 12.88 -8.76 9.40
N GLY A 41 13.25 -9.96 8.96
CA GLY A 41 13.56 -11.09 9.84
C GLY A 41 14.60 -10.75 10.91
N LYS A 42 15.68 -10.02 10.54
CA LYS A 42 16.70 -9.58 11.50
C LYS A 42 16.16 -8.62 12.56
N ILE A 43 15.24 -7.73 12.17
CA ILE A 43 14.61 -6.78 13.12
C ILE A 43 13.73 -7.55 14.10
N VAL A 44 12.91 -8.47 13.60
CA VAL A 44 12.04 -9.31 14.44
C VAL A 44 12.87 -10.17 15.40
N GLU A 45 13.94 -10.80 14.92
CA GLU A 45 14.87 -11.58 15.74
C GLU A 45 15.54 -10.72 16.84
N ALA A 46 15.90 -9.49 16.53
CA ALA A 46 16.47 -8.57 17.53
C ALA A 46 15.45 -8.20 18.61
N LEU A 47 14.18 -7.96 18.23
CA LEU A 47 13.10 -7.74 19.19
C LEU A 47 12.84 -8.96 20.08
N GLU A 48 12.88 -10.14 19.52
CA GLU A 48 12.74 -11.40 20.25
C GLU A 48 13.88 -11.61 21.25
N LYS A 49 15.13 -11.47 20.81
CA LYS A 49 16.33 -11.59 21.66
C LYS A 49 16.38 -10.57 22.79
N SER A 50 15.86 -9.37 22.56
CA SER A 50 15.77 -8.31 23.59
C SER A 50 14.60 -8.52 24.55
N GLY A 51 13.72 -9.48 24.33
CA GLY A 51 12.49 -9.68 25.10
C GLY A 51 11.40 -8.61 24.87
N CYS A 52 11.57 -7.75 23.84
CA CYS A 52 10.66 -6.67 23.57
C CYS A 52 9.51 -7.03 22.62
N LEU A 53 9.57 -8.18 21.94
CA LEU A 53 8.61 -8.54 20.89
C LEU A 53 7.15 -8.48 21.40
N ASN A 54 6.89 -8.99 22.59
CA ASN A 54 5.54 -8.99 23.19
C ASN A 54 5.08 -7.64 23.75
N ASN A 55 5.91 -6.62 23.64
CA ASN A 55 5.60 -5.24 24.06
C ASN A 55 5.87 -4.24 22.92
N THR A 56 5.85 -4.68 21.69
CA THR A 56 6.11 -3.85 20.52
C THR A 56 4.98 -3.99 19.51
N ILE A 57 4.38 -2.86 19.13
CA ILE A 57 3.47 -2.81 17.98
C ILE A 57 4.31 -2.74 16.72
N ILE A 58 4.05 -3.65 15.78
CA ILE A 58 4.77 -3.70 14.51
C ILE A 58 3.81 -3.33 13.38
N VAL A 59 4.22 -2.38 12.55
CA VAL A 59 3.50 -2.02 11.32
C VAL A 59 4.44 -2.20 10.14
N LEU A 60 3.97 -2.93 9.15
CA LEU A 60 4.64 -3.11 7.87
C LEU A 60 3.67 -2.75 6.76
N TRP A 61 4.05 -1.85 5.88
CA TRP A 61 3.30 -1.53 4.67
C TRP A 61 4.22 -1.21 3.50
N GLY A 62 3.72 -1.41 2.27
CA GLY A 62 4.36 -0.83 1.09
C GLY A 62 3.89 0.61 0.90
N ASP A 63 4.79 1.53 0.56
CA ASP A 63 4.44 2.92 0.24
C ASP A 63 3.61 3.04 -1.03
N HIS A 64 3.85 2.15 -2.00
CA HIS A 64 3.11 1.94 -3.23
C HIS A 64 3.34 0.51 -3.74
N GLY A 65 2.50 0.07 -4.64
CA GLY A 65 2.72 -1.17 -5.37
C GLY A 65 3.56 -0.98 -6.64
N TRP A 66 3.54 -1.97 -7.55
CA TRP A 66 4.40 -1.97 -8.73
C TRP A 66 3.77 -2.75 -9.88
N HIS A 67 3.82 -2.19 -11.09
CA HIS A 67 3.49 -2.91 -12.31
C HIS A 67 4.68 -3.71 -12.81
N LEU A 68 4.41 -4.94 -13.20
CA LEU A 68 5.40 -5.86 -13.78
C LEU A 68 4.97 -6.35 -15.16
N GLY A 69 4.39 -5.47 -15.96
CA GLY A 69 3.85 -5.75 -17.28
C GLY A 69 2.32 -5.77 -17.34
N ASP A 70 1.64 -5.69 -16.21
CA ASP A 70 0.18 -5.59 -16.16
C ASP A 70 -0.31 -4.37 -16.94
N HIS A 71 -1.29 -4.55 -17.82
CA HIS A 71 -1.78 -3.50 -18.73
C HIS A 71 -0.71 -2.91 -19.68
N GLY A 72 0.40 -3.63 -19.91
CA GLY A 72 1.57 -3.10 -20.60
C GLY A 72 2.38 -2.08 -19.83
N LEU A 73 2.09 -1.90 -18.54
CA LEU A 73 2.71 -0.90 -17.67
C LEU A 73 3.84 -1.51 -16.84
N TRP A 74 4.82 -0.67 -16.56
CA TRP A 74 5.93 -0.96 -15.67
C TRP A 74 6.05 0.17 -14.65
N ASN A 75 6.62 -0.13 -13.47
CA ASN A 75 6.74 0.83 -12.35
C ASN A 75 5.39 1.20 -11.63
N LYS A 76 5.24 2.40 -11.06
CA LYS A 76 4.24 2.67 -10.03
C LYS A 76 3.25 3.80 -10.31
N HIS A 77 3.46 4.55 -11.35
CA HIS A 77 2.83 5.86 -11.55
C HIS A 77 1.40 5.78 -12.14
N THR A 78 0.51 5.10 -11.43
CA THR A 78 -0.90 4.94 -11.82
C THR A 78 -1.83 4.90 -10.60
N ASN A 79 -3.15 4.94 -10.86
CA ASN A 79 -4.21 4.66 -9.88
C ASN A 79 -4.77 3.24 -10.00
N PHE A 80 -4.07 2.32 -10.71
CA PHE A 80 -4.53 0.95 -10.87
C PHE A 80 -4.20 0.07 -9.66
N GLU A 81 -4.82 -1.10 -9.59
CA GLU A 81 -4.71 -2.04 -8.47
C GLU A 81 -3.25 -2.33 -8.09
N GLN A 82 -2.39 -2.61 -9.09
CA GLN A 82 -1.00 -2.97 -8.88
C GLN A 82 -0.17 -1.87 -8.22
N ALA A 83 -0.54 -0.61 -8.42
CA ALA A 83 0.17 0.52 -7.83
C ALA A 83 -0.39 0.96 -6.48
N THR A 84 -1.66 0.68 -6.19
CA THR A 84 -2.35 1.22 -5.01
C THR A 84 -2.73 0.18 -3.97
N HIS A 85 -2.78 -1.12 -4.35
CA HIS A 85 -3.02 -2.22 -3.41
C HIS A 85 -1.68 -2.82 -2.97
N VAL A 86 -1.31 -2.55 -1.74
CA VAL A 86 -0.01 -2.92 -1.17
C VAL A 86 -0.17 -3.81 0.06
N PRO A 87 0.86 -4.56 0.45
CA PRO A 87 0.88 -5.24 1.73
C PRO A 87 0.68 -4.25 2.88
N PHE A 88 -0.17 -4.61 3.82
CA PHE A 88 -0.36 -3.89 5.07
C PHE A 88 -0.55 -4.89 6.19
N LEU A 89 0.38 -4.93 7.13
CA LEU A 89 0.32 -5.74 8.33
C LEU A 89 0.43 -4.83 9.55
N LEU A 90 -0.45 -5.05 10.52
CA LEU A 90 -0.40 -4.40 11.81
C LEU A 90 -0.48 -5.50 12.87
N ILE A 91 0.55 -5.59 13.70
CA ILE A 91 0.70 -6.58 14.75
C ILE A 91 0.67 -5.86 16.09
N ASP A 92 -0.37 -6.09 16.85
CA ASP A 92 -0.47 -5.76 18.26
C ASP A 92 -0.43 -7.06 19.05
N PRO A 93 0.58 -7.29 19.90
CA PRO A 93 0.71 -8.53 20.66
C PRO A 93 -0.48 -8.87 21.57
N SER A 94 -1.28 -7.87 21.92
CA SER A 94 -2.49 -8.03 22.74
C SER A 94 -3.74 -8.38 21.93
N SER A 95 -3.65 -8.37 20.61
CA SER A 95 -4.80 -8.55 19.70
C SER A 95 -4.78 -9.91 18.99
N PRO A 96 -5.95 -10.46 18.62
CA PRO A 96 -6.01 -11.72 17.90
C PRO A 96 -5.48 -11.60 16.48
N ALA A 97 -4.81 -12.66 15.99
CA ALA A 97 -4.44 -12.77 14.59
C ALA A 97 -5.69 -12.91 13.71
N GLN A 98 -5.82 -12.10 12.69
CA GLN A 98 -6.94 -12.12 11.76
C GLN A 98 -6.54 -11.62 10.38
N LYS A 99 -7.36 -11.93 9.38
CA LYS A 99 -7.25 -11.39 8.02
C LYS A 99 -8.47 -10.52 7.76
N VAL A 100 -8.22 -9.27 7.36
CA VAL A 100 -9.25 -8.29 7.00
C VAL A 100 -9.20 -8.08 5.48
N THR A 101 -10.36 -8.13 4.83
CA THR A 101 -10.49 -7.99 3.37
C THR A 101 -11.10 -6.65 2.96
N THR A 102 -11.63 -5.89 3.92
CA THR A 102 -12.12 -4.53 3.67
C THR A 102 -10.96 -3.61 3.30
N PRO A 103 -11.04 -2.88 2.18
CA PRO A 103 -10.04 -1.89 1.83
C PRO A 103 -9.90 -0.81 2.90
N VAL A 104 -8.67 -0.41 3.19
CA VAL A 104 -8.35 0.66 4.14
C VAL A 104 -7.38 1.65 3.50
N GLU A 105 -7.33 2.86 4.01
CA GLU A 105 -6.45 3.91 3.53
C GLU A 105 -5.25 4.10 4.48
N PHE A 106 -4.10 4.55 3.97
CA PHE A 106 -2.93 4.85 4.80
C PHE A 106 -3.16 5.95 5.83
N LEU A 107 -4.13 6.81 5.57
CA LEU A 107 -4.56 7.83 6.54
C LEU A 107 -4.95 7.22 7.88
N SER A 108 -5.39 5.97 7.90
CA SER A 108 -5.79 5.24 9.12
C SER A 108 -4.60 4.72 9.94
N ILE A 109 -3.40 4.66 9.41
CA ILE A 109 -2.22 4.12 10.13
C ILE A 109 -1.94 4.97 11.38
N TYR A 110 -1.79 6.27 11.20
CA TYR A 110 -1.41 7.17 12.29
C TYR A 110 -2.40 7.19 13.46
N PRO A 111 -3.73 7.42 13.24
CA PRO A 111 -4.69 7.38 14.34
C PRO A 111 -4.79 6.00 14.99
N THR A 112 -4.60 4.92 14.24
CA THR A 112 -4.61 3.56 14.81
C THR A 112 -3.42 3.33 15.74
N LEU A 113 -2.23 3.76 15.36
CA LEU A 113 -1.04 3.67 16.20
C LEU A 113 -1.18 4.50 17.47
N CYS A 114 -1.76 5.70 17.40
CA CYS A 114 -2.04 6.50 18.57
C CYS A 114 -2.96 5.76 19.57
N ASP A 115 -4.06 5.18 19.07
CA ASP A 115 -4.99 4.44 19.93
C ASP A 115 -4.37 3.19 20.54
N LEU A 116 -3.60 2.42 19.77
CA LEU A 116 -2.93 1.21 20.25
C LEU A 116 -1.85 1.53 21.29
N ALA A 117 -1.14 2.64 21.12
CA ALA A 117 -0.09 3.09 22.03
C ALA A 117 -0.64 3.91 23.21
N GLY A 118 -1.96 4.14 23.31
CA GLY A 118 -2.56 4.97 24.35
C GLY A 118 -2.20 6.45 24.27
N LEU A 119 -1.86 6.94 23.08
CA LEU A 119 -1.46 8.32 22.84
C LEU A 119 -2.65 9.18 22.42
N LYS A 120 -2.63 10.45 22.83
CA LYS A 120 -3.65 11.41 22.38
C LYS A 120 -3.50 11.69 20.87
N LYS A 121 -4.58 11.50 20.14
CA LYS A 121 -4.62 11.86 18.72
C LYS A 121 -4.65 13.37 18.52
N PRO A 122 -3.92 13.91 17.53
CA PRO A 122 -4.13 15.27 17.07
C PRO A 122 -5.58 15.50 16.61
N LEU A 123 -6.01 16.76 16.70
CA LEU A 123 -7.28 17.19 16.09
C LEU A 123 -7.14 17.23 14.56
N ASN A 124 -8.24 17.06 13.86
CA ASN A 124 -8.33 17.19 12.39
C ASN A 124 -7.50 16.15 11.61
N LEU A 125 -7.58 14.88 12.00
CA LEU A 125 -7.07 13.79 11.18
C LEU A 125 -8.13 13.36 10.15
N ASP A 126 -7.70 13.19 8.89
CA ASP A 126 -8.58 12.70 7.82
C ASP A 126 -8.83 11.19 7.89
N GLY A 127 -7.93 10.45 8.54
CA GLY A 127 -8.02 9.01 8.72
C GLY A 127 -8.75 8.61 9.98
N GLU A 128 -9.47 7.50 9.90
CA GLU A 128 -10.14 6.87 11.03
C GLU A 128 -9.28 5.73 11.61
N SER A 129 -9.35 5.55 12.92
CA SER A 129 -8.61 4.47 13.58
C SER A 129 -9.20 3.10 13.31
N LEU A 130 -8.35 2.14 13.01
CA LEU A 130 -8.70 0.73 12.81
C LEU A 130 -8.59 -0.10 14.10
N VAL A 131 -8.44 0.53 15.27
CA VAL A 131 -8.18 -0.17 16.54
C VAL A 131 -9.25 -1.23 16.86
N GLU A 132 -10.51 -0.95 16.56
CA GLU A 132 -11.60 -1.89 16.80
C GLU A 132 -11.50 -3.14 15.91
N VAL A 133 -11.07 -2.95 14.65
CA VAL A 133 -10.76 -4.06 13.72
C VAL A 133 -9.58 -4.87 14.25
N VAL A 134 -8.49 -4.19 14.61
CA VAL A 134 -7.27 -4.85 15.13
C VAL A 134 -7.61 -5.70 16.35
N LYS A 135 -8.48 -5.20 17.24
CA LYS A 135 -8.96 -5.94 18.42
C LYS A 135 -10.01 -7.02 18.12
N GLY A 136 -10.32 -7.29 16.86
CA GLY A 136 -11.19 -8.38 16.44
C GLY A 136 -12.67 -8.14 16.63
N LYS A 137 -13.10 -6.90 16.80
CA LYS A 137 -14.53 -6.57 16.84
C LYS A 137 -15.14 -6.71 15.45
N LYS A 138 -16.12 -7.59 15.29
CA LYS A 138 -16.72 -7.94 13.99
C LYS A 138 -17.66 -6.87 13.42
N ASP A 139 -18.26 -6.07 14.29
CA ASP A 139 -19.30 -5.08 13.91
C ASP A 139 -18.70 -3.66 13.88
N VAL A 140 -17.70 -3.45 13.04
CA VAL A 140 -17.12 -2.13 12.89
C VAL A 140 -17.92 -1.31 11.88
N VAL A 141 -18.95 -0.66 12.38
CA VAL A 141 -19.89 0.17 11.60
C VAL A 141 -19.22 1.42 11.01
N ASN A 142 -18.05 1.80 11.51
CA ASN A 142 -17.42 3.10 11.22
C ASN A 142 -16.26 3.06 10.23
N ILE A 143 -15.94 1.92 9.64
CA ILE A 143 -14.91 1.87 8.59
C ILE A 143 -15.58 2.03 7.25
N LYS A 144 -15.10 3.00 6.48
CA LYS A 144 -15.50 3.15 5.08
C LYS A 144 -15.27 1.82 4.35
N PRO A 145 -16.27 1.25 3.67
CA PRO A 145 -16.12 -0.02 2.96
C PRO A 145 -15.33 0.13 1.65
N TYR A 146 -14.65 1.24 1.47
CA TYR A 146 -13.88 1.59 0.28
C TYR A 146 -12.64 2.41 0.63
N ALA A 147 -11.65 2.37 -0.24
CA ALA A 147 -10.46 3.22 -0.20
C ALA A 147 -10.38 4.11 -1.45
N VAL A 148 -9.95 5.34 -1.26
CA VAL A 148 -9.73 6.31 -2.32
C VAL A 148 -8.25 6.54 -2.51
N SER A 149 -7.81 6.61 -3.76
CA SER A 149 -6.43 6.96 -4.13
C SER A 149 -6.45 8.07 -5.16
N GLN A 150 -5.43 8.92 -5.13
CA GLN A 150 -5.25 9.96 -6.13
C GLN A 150 -3.81 9.99 -6.63
N TYR A 151 -3.65 10.23 -7.90
CA TYR A 151 -2.34 10.39 -8.52
C TYR A 151 -2.43 11.36 -9.71
N PRO A 152 -1.58 12.41 -9.77
CA PRO A 152 -1.61 13.35 -10.89
C PRO A 152 -1.05 12.71 -12.15
N ARG A 153 -1.70 12.96 -13.29
CA ARG A 153 -1.23 12.56 -14.61
C ARG A 153 -1.42 13.68 -15.63
N VAL A 154 -0.32 14.08 -16.27
CA VAL A 154 -0.31 15.11 -17.33
C VAL A 154 -1.08 16.38 -16.93
N GLY A 155 -0.75 16.94 -15.75
CA GLY A 155 -1.36 18.21 -15.28
C GLY A 155 -2.79 18.09 -14.76
N LYS A 156 -3.36 16.87 -14.71
CA LYS A 156 -4.70 16.60 -14.15
C LYS A 156 -4.60 15.61 -13.00
N MET A 157 -5.54 15.65 -12.07
CA MET A 157 -5.62 14.70 -10.98
C MET A 157 -6.46 13.48 -11.40
N GLY A 158 -5.86 12.29 -11.30
CA GLY A 158 -6.58 11.04 -11.43
C GLY A 158 -7.03 10.53 -10.06
N TYR A 159 -8.18 9.90 -10.03
CA TYR A 159 -8.76 9.30 -8.82
C TYR A 159 -9.12 7.84 -9.05
N SER A 160 -9.01 7.03 -8.00
CA SER A 160 -9.64 5.72 -8.00
C SER A 160 -10.33 5.45 -6.66
N LEU A 161 -11.43 4.72 -6.74
CA LEU A 161 -12.18 4.21 -5.59
C LEU A 161 -12.18 2.69 -5.67
N ARG A 162 -11.81 2.02 -4.58
CA ARG A 162 -11.75 0.57 -4.43
C ARG A 162 -12.66 0.12 -3.29
N ASP A 163 -13.69 -0.66 -3.58
CA ASP A 163 -14.49 -1.38 -2.58
C ASP A 163 -14.08 -2.86 -2.46
N GLY A 164 -14.85 -3.67 -1.80
CA GLY A 164 -14.57 -5.10 -1.63
C GLY A 164 -14.53 -5.89 -2.93
N ARG A 165 -15.15 -5.40 -4.02
CA ARG A 165 -15.30 -6.12 -5.29
C ARG A 165 -14.81 -5.33 -6.50
N TYR A 166 -15.11 -4.03 -6.56
CA TYR A 166 -14.89 -3.19 -7.73
C TYR A 166 -13.81 -2.15 -7.48
N ARG A 167 -13.13 -1.77 -8.57
CA ARG A 167 -12.32 -0.57 -8.65
C ARG A 167 -12.86 0.32 -9.77
N TYR A 168 -13.17 1.54 -9.44
CA TYR A 168 -13.46 2.60 -10.41
C TYR A 168 -12.26 3.54 -10.49
N THR A 169 -11.76 3.79 -11.69
CA THR A 169 -10.62 4.71 -11.91
C THR A 169 -11.02 5.77 -12.92
N CYS A 170 -10.88 7.03 -12.53
CA CYS A 170 -11.07 8.19 -13.39
C CYS A 170 -9.72 8.88 -13.58
N LEU A 171 -9.19 8.85 -14.80
CA LEU A 171 -7.88 9.42 -15.13
C LEU A 171 -7.98 10.85 -15.71
N LEU A 172 -9.17 11.26 -16.09
CA LEU A 172 -9.44 12.57 -16.69
C LEU A 172 -10.59 13.24 -15.94
N TYR A 173 -10.27 14.09 -14.99
CA TYR A 173 -11.25 15.02 -14.48
C TYR A 173 -11.31 16.21 -15.46
N THR A 174 -12.34 16.26 -16.30
CA THR A 174 -12.67 17.46 -17.03
C THR A 174 -13.61 18.28 -16.16
N SER A 175 -13.29 19.54 -15.93
CA SER A 175 -14.16 20.52 -15.26
C SER A 175 -15.48 20.79 -16.01
N ASP A 176 -15.68 20.13 -17.13
CA ASP A 176 -16.78 20.34 -18.08
C ASP A 176 -17.82 19.21 -18.06
N ALA A 177 -17.88 18.40 -17.01
CA ALA A 177 -19.03 17.57 -16.72
C ALA A 177 -20.03 18.39 -15.90
N ALA A 178 -20.70 19.32 -16.58
CA ALA A 178 -21.89 20.00 -16.07
C ALA A 178 -23.12 19.17 -16.38
#